data_052ab30117b536f7549377341c3d6d10
#
_entry.id   052ab30117b536f7549377341c3d6d10
#
_cell.length_a   1.000
_cell.length_b   1.000
_cell.length_c   1.000
_cell.angle_alpha   90.00
_cell.angle_beta   90.00
_cell.angle_gamma   90.00
#
_symmetry.space_group_name_H-M   'P 1'
#
loop_
_entity.id
_entity.type
_entity.pdbx_description
1 polymer ?
#
loop_
_entity_poly.entity_id
_entity_poly.type
_entity_poly.pdbx_seq_one_letter_code
_entity_poly.pdbx_strand_id
1 'polypeptide(L)'
;MNVQEWLGEDNKLGIDIWTNKYQKDGESFDEWIDRICGGDNELRQLILERKFLFGGRILSNRGMDKKGQKVTLSNCYVISPPEDSIESIFECATKLARTYSYGGGCGIDLSNLAPKGAKVNNTAKYTTGSVSFMDLYSLITGLIGQNGRRGALMLSLSSEHPDLEEFISVKTDLDRVTKANISVRMSDDFMRAVENKSDYNLQFVRKETKEIIVKTVNAYDVFMELAKTNWDYAEPGILYWDSVKNRCLLQKDDNFHFAGTNPCAEEPLPAGGSCLLGSLNLAEFVDGCKFDICEFRRAVKVAIKALNDVLDEGLPLHPLEEQRNSVRDWRQIGLGIFGLADMLIKMGITYGSKEAIDICDLIGREMADSAIQQSALLAKEY
;
A
#
# COMPACT_ATOMS: atom_id res chain seq x y z
N MET A 1 -12.81 26.86 -16.85
CA MET A 1 -13.66 25.69 -16.48
C MET A 1 -13.87 25.71 -14.98
N ASN A 2 -15.06 25.40 -14.49
CA ASN A 2 -15.29 25.24 -13.05
C ASN A 2 -15.49 23.74 -12.70
N VAL A 3 -15.57 23.43 -11.40
CA VAL A 3 -15.66 22.02 -10.94
C VAL A 3 -16.98 21.36 -11.35
N GLN A 4 -18.08 22.12 -11.43
CA GLN A 4 -19.37 21.59 -11.88
C GLN A 4 -19.34 21.20 -13.35
N GLU A 5 -18.74 22.04 -14.20
CA GLU A 5 -18.53 21.73 -15.62
C GLU A 5 -17.64 20.51 -15.82
N TRP A 6 -16.60 20.38 -14.97
CA TRP A 6 -15.64 19.28 -15.05
C TRP A 6 -16.20 17.92 -14.60
N LEU A 7 -16.92 17.91 -13.45
CA LEU A 7 -17.52 16.68 -12.89
C LEU A 7 -18.90 16.33 -13.45
N GLY A 8 -19.58 17.31 -14.09
CA GLY A 8 -20.99 17.26 -14.43
C GLY A 8 -21.87 17.90 -13.35
N GLU A 9 -22.84 18.72 -13.77
CA GLU A 9 -23.69 19.51 -12.87
C GLU A 9 -24.49 18.66 -11.87
N ASP A 10 -24.88 17.44 -12.27
CA ASP A 10 -25.63 16.51 -11.44
C ASP A 10 -24.77 15.72 -10.42
N ASN A 11 -23.43 15.80 -10.53
CA ASN A 11 -22.52 15.09 -9.65
C ASN A 11 -22.29 15.84 -8.32
N LYS A 12 -23.36 16.00 -7.56
CA LYS A 12 -23.35 16.72 -6.25
C LYS A 12 -22.33 16.12 -5.27
N LEU A 13 -22.21 14.79 -5.23
CA LEU A 13 -21.27 14.11 -4.35
C LEU A 13 -19.82 14.41 -4.72
N GLY A 14 -19.47 14.37 -6.00
CA GLY A 14 -18.13 14.69 -6.47
C GLY A 14 -17.74 16.14 -6.18
N ILE A 15 -18.67 17.08 -6.38
CA ILE A 15 -18.50 18.50 -6.06
C ILE A 15 -18.29 18.70 -4.56
N ASP A 16 -19.11 18.06 -3.71
CA ASP A 16 -18.98 18.13 -2.25
C ASP A 16 -17.63 17.55 -1.78
N ILE A 17 -17.20 16.41 -2.33
CA ILE A 17 -15.88 15.81 -2.02
C ILE A 17 -14.75 16.75 -2.43
N TRP A 18 -14.80 17.34 -3.62
CA TRP A 18 -13.78 18.29 -4.06
C TRP A 18 -13.72 19.50 -3.11
N THR A 19 -14.85 20.13 -2.82
CA THR A 19 -14.96 21.30 -1.96
C THR A 19 -14.44 21.05 -0.54
N ASN A 20 -14.82 19.91 0.07
CA ASN A 20 -14.51 19.62 1.47
C ASN A 20 -13.16 18.95 1.70
N LYS A 21 -12.58 18.26 0.68
CA LYS A 21 -11.34 17.50 0.86
C LYS A 21 -10.17 17.99 0.05
N TYR A 22 -10.39 18.50 -1.16
CA TYR A 22 -9.32 18.81 -2.11
C TYR A 22 -9.11 20.28 -2.32
N GLN A 23 -10.15 21.10 -2.29
CA GLN A 23 -10.04 22.56 -2.31
C GLN A 23 -9.33 23.07 -1.05
N LYS A 24 -8.37 23.98 -1.18
CA LYS A 24 -7.62 24.56 -0.07
C LYS A 24 -7.74 26.08 -0.10
N ASP A 25 -7.96 26.66 1.10
CA ASP A 25 -7.97 28.12 1.31
C ASP A 25 -8.90 28.90 0.36
N GLY A 26 -9.99 28.27 -0.11
CA GLY A 26 -10.94 28.87 -1.04
C GLY A 26 -10.42 29.03 -2.47
N GLU A 27 -9.37 28.28 -2.86
CA GLU A 27 -8.84 28.30 -4.23
C GLU A 27 -9.95 27.97 -5.26
N SER A 28 -9.88 28.61 -6.42
CA SER A 28 -10.72 28.29 -7.58
C SER A 28 -10.32 26.92 -8.18
N PHE A 29 -11.16 26.38 -9.06
CA PHE A 29 -10.84 25.12 -9.75
C PHE A 29 -9.57 25.25 -10.61
N ASP A 30 -9.38 26.36 -11.31
CA ASP A 30 -8.17 26.58 -12.12
C ASP A 30 -6.91 26.71 -11.25
N GLU A 31 -6.97 27.41 -10.11
CA GLU A 31 -5.86 27.45 -9.16
C GLU A 31 -5.53 26.08 -8.56
N TRP A 32 -6.57 25.27 -8.26
CA TRP A 32 -6.38 23.89 -7.82
C TRP A 32 -5.69 23.05 -8.90
N ILE A 33 -6.14 23.12 -10.16
CA ILE A 33 -5.49 22.44 -11.28
C ILE A 33 -4.03 22.87 -11.41
N ASP A 34 -3.74 24.16 -11.38
CA ASP A 34 -2.36 24.69 -11.49
C ASP A 34 -1.48 24.17 -10.36
N ARG A 35 -2.02 24.11 -9.14
CA ARG A 35 -1.32 23.59 -7.97
C ARG A 35 -0.99 22.10 -8.12
N ILE A 36 -1.95 21.27 -8.55
CA ILE A 36 -1.75 19.83 -8.66
C ILE A 36 -0.95 19.43 -9.92
N CYS A 37 -0.90 20.27 -10.95
CA CYS A 37 -0.10 20.00 -12.16
C CYS A 37 1.35 20.49 -12.04
N GLY A 38 1.64 21.43 -11.14
CA GLY A 38 3.00 21.96 -10.95
C GLY A 38 3.59 22.62 -12.20
N GLY A 39 2.75 23.15 -13.11
CA GLY A 39 3.17 23.79 -14.35
C GLY A 39 3.34 22.85 -15.56
N ASP A 40 3.10 21.54 -15.42
CA ASP A 40 3.13 20.60 -16.53
C ASP A 40 1.84 20.69 -17.37
N ASN A 41 1.96 21.17 -18.61
CA ASN A 41 0.81 21.40 -19.50
C ASN A 41 0.22 20.08 -20.05
N GLU A 42 1.04 19.05 -20.28
CA GLU A 42 0.55 17.75 -20.75
C GLU A 42 -0.25 17.05 -19.66
N LEU A 43 0.25 17.09 -18.43
CA LEU A 43 -0.46 16.59 -17.26
C LEU A 43 -1.77 17.37 -17.04
N ARG A 44 -1.74 18.72 -17.14
CA ARG A 44 -2.93 19.58 -17.05
C ARG A 44 -4.00 19.13 -18.03
N GLN A 45 -3.64 18.87 -19.27
CA GLN A 45 -4.57 18.41 -20.30
C GLN A 45 -5.17 17.05 -19.92
N LEU A 46 -4.37 16.08 -19.51
CA LEU A 46 -4.87 14.76 -19.09
C LEU A 46 -5.87 14.84 -17.93
N ILE A 47 -5.63 15.72 -16.95
CA ILE A 47 -6.54 15.91 -15.82
C ILE A 47 -7.84 16.60 -16.27
N LEU A 48 -7.76 17.64 -17.08
CA LEU A 48 -8.94 18.34 -17.60
C LEU A 48 -9.80 17.44 -18.49
N GLU A 49 -9.19 16.55 -19.26
CA GLU A 49 -9.85 15.51 -20.05
C GLU A 49 -10.32 14.31 -19.22
N ARG A 50 -10.14 14.31 -17.90
CA ARG A 50 -10.51 13.23 -16.94
C ARG A 50 -9.83 11.90 -17.24
N LYS A 51 -8.73 11.90 -17.98
CA LYS A 51 -7.93 10.71 -18.34
C LYS A 51 -7.01 10.24 -17.24
N PHE A 52 -6.58 11.13 -16.34
CA PHE A 52 -5.68 10.84 -15.23
C PHE A 52 -6.05 11.62 -13.98
N LEU A 53 -5.90 10.99 -12.81
CA LEU A 53 -5.95 11.66 -11.51
C LEU A 53 -4.86 11.12 -10.59
N PHE A 54 -4.26 12.03 -9.84
CA PHE A 54 -3.41 11.64 -8.72
C PHE A 54 -4.20 11.03 -7.56
N GLY A 55 -3.53 10.26 -6.72
CA GLY A 55 -4.07 9.82 -5.43
C GLY A 55 -4.44 10.99 -4.52
N GLY A 56 -5.38 10.75 -3.62
CA GLY A 56 -6.01 11.80 -2.81
C GLY A 56 -5.05 12.66 -1.98
N ARG A 57 -3.87 12.15 -1.59
CA ARG A 57 -2.86 12.95 -0.86
C ARG A 57 -2.23 14.01 -1.75
N ILE A 58 -1.92 13.69 -2.98
CA ILE A 58 -1.35 14.65 -3.93
C ILE A 58 -2.40 15.71 -4.26
N LEU A 59 -3.64 15.29 -4.58
CA LEU A 59 -4.75 16.21 -4.87
C LEU A 59 -4.99 17.22 -3.74
N SER A 60 -4.84 16.78 -2.49
CA SER A 60 -5.04 17.60 -1.30
C SER A 60 -3.82 18.43 -0.90
N ASN A 61 -2.61 17.87 -1.00
CA ASN A 61 -1.46 18.37 -0.26
C ASN A 61 -0.34 18.95 -1.12
N ARG A 62 -0.28 18.68 -2.45
CA ARG A 62 0.76 19.26 -3.31
C ARG A 62 0.79 20.76 -3.19
N GLY A 63 1.94 21.35 -2.90
CA GLY A 63 2.14 22.78 -2.72
C GLY A 63 1.72 23.36 -1.36
N MET A 64 1.17 22.54 -0.42
CA MET A 64 0.78 23.02 0.91
C MET A 64 1.97 23.20 1.86
N ASP A 65 3.08 22.52 1.61
CA ASP A 65 4.35 22.73 2.29
C ASP A 65 4.85 24.18 2.13
N LYS A 66 4.68 24.78 0.95
CA LYS A 66 5.01 26.19 0.67
C LYS A 66 4.18 27.17 1.49
N LYS A 67 3.04 26.72 2.03
CA LYS A 67 2.19 27.47 2.98
C LYS A 67 2.51 27.14 4.45
N GLY A 68 3.61 26.43 4.72
CA GLY A 68 4.07 26.08 6.07
C GLY A 68 3.36 24.89 6.70
N GLN A 69 2.57 24.12 5.96
CA GLN A 69 1.89 22.94 6.47
C GLN A 69 2.84 21.72 6.50
N LYS A 70 2.78 20.95 7.59
CA LYS A 70 3.49 19.67 7.71
C LYS A 70 2.65 18.58 7.08
N VAL A 71 2.93 18.23 5.84
CA VAL A 71 2.18 17.28 5.03
C VAL A 71 3.12 16.29 4.34
N THR A 72 2.58 15.15 3.92
CA THR A 72 3.23 14.25 2.96
C THR A 72 2.41 14.16 1.68
N LEU A 73 3.05 13.81 0.57
CA LEU A 73 2.39 13.53 -0.72
C LEU A 73 2.09 12.04 -0.90
N SER A 74 2.71 11.17 -0.08
CA SER A 74 2.47 9.73 -0.10
C SER A 74 1.30 9.33 0.80
N ASN A 75 0.51 8.33 0.36
CA ASN A 75 -0.66 7.85 1.09
C ASN A 75 -0.28 6.88 2.21
N CYS A 76 0.62 5.95 1.93
CA CYS A 76 0.92 4.80 2.78
C CYS A 76 2.42 4.54 2.84
N TYR A 77 2.84 3.85 3.90
CA TYR A 77 4.24 3.54 4.16
C TYR A 77 4.38 2.12 4.71
N VAL A 78 5.55 1.53 4.51
CA VAL A 78 5.98 0.35 5.26
C VAL A 78 7.07 0.79 6.23
N ILE A 79 6.84 0.60 7.52
CA ILE A 79 7.79 0.89 8.57
C ILE A 79 8.76 -0.30 8.71
N SER A 80 10.01 -0.03 9.03
CA SER A 80 10.98 -1.10 9.34
C SER A 80 10.42 -2.04 10.40
N PRO A 81 10.38 -3.37 10.13
CA PRO A 81 9.92 -4.34 11.11
C PRO A 81 10.67 -4.18 12.43
N PRO A 82 9.99 -4.21 13.58
CA PRO A 82 10.66 -4.14 14.87
C PRO A 82 11.53 -5.39 15.08
N GLU A 83 12.70 -5.21 15.67
CA GLU A 83 13.53 -6.30 16.17
C GLU A 83 13.05 -6.72 17.58
N ASP A 84 13.47 -7.92 18.03
CA ASP A 84 13.04 -8.53 19.30
C ASP A 84 13.64 -7.84 20.53
N SER A 85 13.38 -6.54 20.67
CA SER A 85 13.78 -5.74 21.84
C SER A 85 12.73 -4.67 22.17
N ILE A 86 12.62 -4.31 23.44
CA ILE A 86 11.67 -3.28 23.89
C ILE A 86 11.96 -1.96 23.20
N GLU A 87 13.21 -1.60 23.06
CA GLU A 87 13.64 -0.36 22.41
C GLU A 87 13.14 -0.31 20.97
N SER A 88 13.34 -1.38 20.18
CA SER A 88 12.93 -1.43 18.78
C SER A 88 11.40 -1.45 18.65
N ILE A 89 10.68 -2.16 19.52
CA ILE A 89 9.21 -2.20 19.53
C ILE A 89 8.63 -0.79 19.77
N PHE A 90 9.16 -0.05 20.74
CA PHE A 90 8.68 1.29 21.05
C PHE A 90 9.20 2.35 20.07
N GLU A 91 10.38 2.16 19.47
CA GLU A 91 10.83 2.99 18.35
C GLU A 91 9.88 2.84 17.15
N CYS A 92 9.48 1.61 16.79
CA CYS A 92 8.49 1.35 15.77
C CYS A 92 7.16 2.06 16.10
N ALA A 93 6.69 2.02 17.34
CA ALA A 93 5.53 2.75 17.82
C ALA A 93 5.65 4.27 17.62
N THR A 94 6.82 4.84 17.88
CA THR A 94 7.12 6.27 17.65
C THR A 94 7.10 6.61 16.16
N LYS A 95 7.68 5.75 15.30
CA LYS A 95 7.66 5.90 13.84
C LYS A 95 6.24 5.89 13.29
N LEU A 96 5.37 5.00 13.80
CA LEU A 96 3.94 4.97 13.48
C LEU A 96 3.26 6.30 13.82
N ALA A 97 3.36 6.73 15.07
CA ALA A 97 2.76 7.96 15.56
C ALA A 97 3.21 9.17 14.72
N ARG A 98 4.51 9.22 14.39
CA ARG A 98 5.08 10.28 13.58
C ARG A 98 4.52 10.28 12.15
N THR A 99 4.45 9.11 11.50
CA THR A 99 3.92 8.97 10.14
C THR A 99 2.43 9.32 10.09
N TYR A 100 1.64 8.88 11.07
CA TYR A 100 0.23 9.26 11.18
C TYR A 100 0.02 10.76 11.35
N SER A 101 0.88 11.44 12.12
CA SER A 101 0.78 12.90 12.32
C SER A 101 0.99 13.71 11.04
N TYR A 102 1.60 13.13 9.99
CA TYR A 102 1.73 13.70 8.65
C TYR A 102 0.68 13.18 7.67
N GLY A 103 -0.21 12.31 8.15
CA GLY A 103 -1.33 11.78 7.38
C GLY A 103 -1.05 10.51 6.59
N GLY A 104 0.08 9.85 6.77
CA GLY A 104 0.39 8.54 6.15
C GLY A 104 -0.32 7.39 6.86
N GLY A 105 -0.69 6.32 6.13
CA GLY A 105 -1.02 5.01 6.68
C GLY A 105 0.24 4.15 6.79
N CYS A 106 0.24 3.10 7.61
CA CYS A 106 1.44 2.29 7.83
C CYS A 106 1.17 0.79 7.74
N GLY A 107 2.16 0.03 7.29
CA GLY A 107 2.23 -1.42 7.45
C GLY A 107 3.47 -1.83 8.21
N ILE A 108 3.35 -2.88 9.02
CA ILE A 108 4.43 -3.45 9.84
C ILE A 108 4.35 -4.98 9.76
N ASP A 109 5.50 -5.61 9.61
CA ASP A 109 5.63 -7.05 9.80
C ASP A 109 6.17 -7.38 11.19
N LEU A 110 5.54 -8.33 11.87
CA LEU A 110 5.86 -8.70 13.25
C LEU A 110 6.71 -9.98 13.35
N SER A 111 7.11 -10.55 12.23
CA SER A 111 7.76 -11.87 12.18
C SER A 111 9.14 -11.91 12.85
N ASN A 112 9.76 -10.76 13.15
CA ASN A 112 11.03 -10.68 13.87
C ASN A 112 10.86 -10.72 15.40
N LEU A 113 9.64 -10.60 15.92
CA LEU A 113 9.39 -10.63 17.37
C LEU A 113 9.35 -12.09 17.87
N ALA A 114 9.95 -12.34 19.02
CA ALA A 114 9.96 -13.67 19.61
C ALA A 114 8.53 -14.15 19.96
N PRO A 115 8.25 -15.44 19.76
CA PRO A 115 6.95 -16.01 20.07
C PRO A 115 6.67 -16.02 21.59
N LYS A 116 5.40 -16.07 21.93
CA LYS A 116 4.89 -16.17 23.29
C LYS A 116 5.58 -17.28 24.08
N GLY A 117 6.01 -16.95 25.29
CA GLY A 117 6.70 -17.88 26.16
C GLY A 117 8.20 -18.05 25.88
N ALA A 118 8.75 -17.36 24.88
CA ALA A 118 10.20 -17.31 24.70
C ALA A 118 10.88 -16.61 25.89
N LYS A 119 12.03 -17.13 26.32
CA LYS A 119 12.77 -16.56 27.45
C LYS A 119 13.29 -15.17 27.17
N VAL A 120 13.16 -14.27 28.12
CA VAL A 120 13.75 -12.93 28.08
C VAL A 120 14.63 -12.71 29.29
N ASN A 121 15.65 -11.87 29.13
CA ASN A 121 16.64 -11.61 30.18
C ASN A 121 16.25 -10.41 31.04
N ASN A 122 15.01 -10.41 31.55
CA ASN A 122 14.49 -9.38 32.44
C ASN A 122 13.57 -9.98 33.50
N THR A 123 12.94 -9.13 34.34
CA THR A 123 12.07 -9.53 35.44
C THR A 123 10.86 -10.38 35.00
N ALA A 124 10.39 -10.22 33.76
CA ALA A 124 9.25 -10.96 33.24
C ALA A 124 9.59 -12.43 32.94
N LYS A 125 10.86 -12.77 32.70
CA LYS A 125 11.40 -14.09 32.34
C LYS A 125 10.94 -14.64 30.99
N TYR A 126 9.74 -14.30 30.54
CA TYR A 126 9.14 -14.77 29.30
C TYR A 126 8.43 -13.61 28.59
N THR A 127 8.52 -13.58 27.26
CA THR A 127 7.78 -12.61 26.44
C THR A 127 6.30 -12.98 26.33
N THR A 128 5.46 -11.96 26.16
CA THR A 128 4.03 -12.11 25.86
C THR A 128 3.75 -12.47 24.39
N GLY A 129 4.77 -12.43 23.54
CA GLY A 129 4.69 -12.80 22.13
C GLY A 129 4.36 -11.65 21.19
N SER A 130 4.48 -11.94 19.87
CA SER A 130 4.26 -10.96 18.81
C SER A 130 2.84 -10.40 18.80
N VAL A 131 1.84 -11.23 19.09
CA VAL A 131 0.41 -10.88 19.06
C VAL A 131 0.03 -9.86 20.14
N SER A 132 0.69 -9.86 21.29
CA SER A 132 0.40 -8.89 22.35
C SER A 132 0.80 -7.45 21.96
N PHE A 133 1.85 -7.28 21.16
CA PHE A 133 2.27 -5.96 20.66
C PHE A 133 1.37 -5.39 19.57
N MET A 134 0.49 -6.21 18.97
CA MET A 134 -0.53 -5.72 18.05
C MET A 134 -1.49 -4.73 18.73
N ASP A 135 -1.82 -4.96 20.00
CA ASP A 135 -2.68 -4.05 20.77
C ASP A 135 -2.02 -2.67 20.97
N LEU A 136 -0.71 -2.62 21.21
CA LEU A 136 0.06 -1.37 21.29
C LEU A 136 -0.05 -0.58 19.97
N TYR A 137 0.21 -1.22 18.84
CA TYR A 137 0.20 -0.55 17.54
C TYR A 137 -1.22 -0.14 17.11
N SER A 138 -2.22 -0.98 17.43
CA SER A 138 -3.63 -0.66 17.22
C SER A 138 -4.07 0.54 18.05
N LEU A 139 -3.66 0.61 19.33
CA LEU A 139 -3.95 1.76 20.19
C LEU A 139 -3.39 3.06 19.64
N ILE A 140 -2.11 3.09 19.21
CA ILE A 140 -1.48 4.27 18.60
C ILE A 140 -2.23 4.72 17.37
N THR A 141 -2.65 3.78 16.53
CA THR A 141 -3.44 4.08 15.32
C THR A 141 -4.76 4.76 15.65
N GLY A 142 -5.39 4.40 16.75
CA GLY A 142 -6.61 5.02 17.23
C GLY A 142 -6.43 6.40 17.88
N LEU A 143 -5.26 6.63 18.51
CA LEU A 143 -4.96 7.86 19.27
C LEU A 143 -4.52 9.02 18.36
N ILE A 144 -3.76 8.74 17.29
CA ILE A 144 -3.24 9.80 16.42
C ILE A 144 -4.25 10.12 15.34
N GLY A 145 -4.99 11.22 15.55
CA GLY A 145 -6.00 11.71 14.59
C GLY A 145 -5.38 12.36 13.36
N GLN A 146 -6.08 12.24 12.21
CA GLN A 146 -5.71 12.82 10.92
C GLN A 146 -6.82 13.74 10.40
N ASN A 147 -7.21 14.75 11.17
CA ASN A 147 -8.26 15.71 10.79
C ASN A 147 -9.55 15.02 10.28
N GLY A 148 -10.19 14.24 11.17
CA GLY A 148 -11.43 13.50 10.87
C GLY A 148 -11.23 12.14 10.18
N ARG A 149 -9.99 11.74 9.87
CA ARG A 149 -9.63 10.38 9.45
C ARG A 149 -8.93 9.63 10.58
N ARG A 150 -9.16 8.34 10.66
CA ARG A 150 -8.38 7.42 11.52
C ARG A 150 -7.08 7.07 10.82
N GLY A 151 -6.03 6.74 11.56
CA GLY A 151 -4.86 6.07 11.04
C GLY A 151 -5.26 4.76 10.36
N ALA A 152 -4.48 4.32 9.38
CA ALA A 152 -4.64 3.02 8.74
C ALA A 152 -3.40 2.18 9.01
N LEU A 153 -3.59 0.95 9.49
CA LEU A 153 -2.52 0.03 9.88
C LEU A 153 -2.74 -1.34 9.24
N MET A 154 -1.66 -1.92 8.72
CA MET A 154 -1.55 -3.35 8.42
C MET A 154 -0.55 -3.97 9.37
N LEU A 155 -0.93 -5.08 9.99
CA LEU A 155 -0.02 -5.95 10.73
C LEU A 155 0.08 -7.28 10.02
N SER A 156 1.28 -7.72 9.69
CA SER A 156 1.50 -9.02 9.05
C SER A 156 2.37 -9.93 9.91
N LEU A 157 2.17 -11.24 9.73
CA LEU A 157 2.97 -12.28 10.36
C LEU A 157 3.27 -13.39 9.34
N SER A 158 4.48 -13.97 9.40
CA SER A 158 4.84 -15.12 8.57
C SER A 158 4.05 -16.36 8.96
N SER A 159 3.65 -17.16 7.97
CA SER A 159 3.08 -18.49 8.19
C SER A 159 4.04 -19.48 8.88
N GLU A 160 5.30 -19.11 9.03
CA GLU A 160 6.32 -19.93 9.72
C GLU A 160 6.46 -19.58 11.20
N HIS A 161 5.78 -18.51 11.66
CA HIS A 161 5.95 -18.03 13.03
C HIS A 161 5.16 -18.87 14.05
N PRO A 162 5.74 -19.23 15.21
CA PRO A 162 5.07 -20.06 16.23
C PRO A 162 3.78 -19.47 16.81
N ASP A 163 3.58 -18.14 16.75
CA ASP A 163 2.36 -17.46 17.19
C ASP A 163 1.26 -17.43 16.11
N LEU A 164 1.40 -18.16 15.00
CA LEU A 164 0.49 -18.08 13.85
C LEU A 164 -0.98 -18.33 14.22
N GLU A 165 -1.28 -19.35 15.02
CA GLU A 165 -2.67 -19.67 15.43
C GLU A 165 -3.26 -18.55 16.31
N GLU A 166 -2.47 -17.98 17.24
CA GLU A 166 -2.91 -16.85 18.04
C GLU A 166 -3.14 -15.59 17.20
N PHE A 167 -2.29 -15.37 16.18
CA PHE A 167 -2.46 -14.27 15.22
C PHE A 167 -3.74 -14.42 14.39
N ILE A 168 -4.01 -15.62 13.87
CA ILE A 168 -5.23 -15.90 13.09
C ILE A 168 -6.48 -15.61 13.90
N SER A 169 -6.50 -16.04 15.16
CA SER A 169 -7.68 -15.95 16.02
C SER A 169 -7.83 -14.61 16.78
N VAL A 170 -6.84 -13.71 16.72
CA VAL A 170 -6.84 -12.49 17.56
C VAL A 170 -8.10 -11.62 17.41
N LYS A 171 -8.67 -11.53 16.20
CA LYS A 171 -9.87 -10.73 15.91
C LYS A 171 -11.20 -11.45 16.15
N THR A 172 -11.17 -12.67 16.62
CA THR A 172 -12.39 -13.32 17.16
C THR A 172 -12.83 -12.63 18.45
N ASP A 173 -11.89 -11.99 19.16
CA ASP A 173 -12.18 -11.01 20.21
C ASP A 173 -12.33 -9.63 19.56
N LEU A 174 -13.57 -9.14 19.46
CA LEU A 174 -13.91 -7.90 18.75
C LEU A 174 -13.41 -6.63 19.44
N ASP A 175 -12.90 -6.72 20.66
CA ASP A 175 -12.32 -5.60 21.42
C ASP A 175 -10.81 -5.48 21.19
N ARG A 176 -10.18 -6.50 20.58
CA ARG A 176 -8.74 -6.51 20.29
C ARG A 176 -8.41 -6.05 18.88
N VAL A 177 -7.28 -5.37 18.75
CA VAL A 177 -6.68 -4.96 17.45
C VAL A 177 -7.68 -4.27 16.51
N THR A 178 -8.60 -3.46 17.06
CA THR A 178 -9.74 -2.87 16.34
C THR A 178 -9.36 -1.81 15.30
N LYS A 179 -8.09 -1.36 15.26
CA LYS A 179 -7.60 -0.27 14.39
C LYS A 179 -6.53 -0.72 13.40
N ALA A 180 -6.39 -2.03 13.20
CA ALA A 180 -5.45 -2.59 12.23
C ALA A 180 -6.14 -3.64 11.37
N ASN A 181 -5.79 -3.70 10.07
CA ASN A 181 -5.98 -4.86 9.24
C ASN A 181 -4.88 -5.87 9.55
N ILE A 182 -5.17 -7.16 9.41
CA ILE A 182 -4.18 -8.22 9.65
C ILE A 182 -4.08 -9.16 8.44
N SER A 183 -2.86 -9.61 8.13
CA SER A 183 -2.64 -10.55 7.02
C SER A 183 -1.51 -11.53 7.32
N VAL A 184 -1.69 -12.77 6.91
CA VAL A 184 -0.65 -13.81 7.02
C VAL A 184 0.16 -13.85 5.73
N ARG A 185 1.50 -13.79 5.86
CA ARG A 185 2.44 -13.96 4.76
C ARG A 185 2.71 -15.45 4.56
N MET A 186 2.01 -16.07 3.62
CA MET A 186 2.11 -17.50 3.31
C MET A 186 3.36 -17.80 2.51
N SER A 187 4.16 -18.78 2.95
CA SER A 187 5.24 -19.38 2.17
C SER A 187 4.70 -20.47 1.26
N ASP A 188 5.41 -20.73 0.15
CA ASP A 188 5.10 -21.86 -0.75
C ASP A 188 5.27 -23.20 -0.02
N ASP A 189 6.22 -23.31 0.92
CA ASP A 189 6.44 -24.53 1.71
C ASP A 189 5.25 -24.80 2.63
N PHE A 190 4.73 -23.79 3.32
CA PHE A 190 3.53 -23.95 4.13
C PHE A 190 2.32 -24.37 3.26
N MET A 191 2.13 -23.75 2.10
CA MET A 191 1.02 -24.08 1.18
C MET A 191 1.15 -25.48 0.62
N ARG A 192 2.36 -25.97 0.34
CA ARG A 192 2.58 -27.38 -0.03
C ARG A 192 2.22 -28.36 1.11
N ALA A 193 2.52 -27.97 2.35
CA ALA A 193 2.11 -28.78 3.52
C ALA A 193 0.58 -28.78 3.69
N VAL A 194 -0.10 -27.67 3.40
CA VAL A 194 -1.58 -27.59 3.38
C VAL A 194 -2.16 -28.55 2.35
N GLU A 195 -1.66 -28.51 1.11
CA GLU A 195 -2.11 -29.40 0.02
C GLU A 195 -1.94 -30.89 0.37
N ASN A 196 -0.80 -31.22 0.99
CA ASN A 196 -0.47 -32.59 1.41
C ASN A 196 -1.12 -33.00 2.74
N LYS A 197 -1.82 -32.09 3.43
CA LYS A 197 -2.41 -32.29 4.76
C LYS A 197 -1.40 -32.82 5.79
N SER A 198 -0.17 -32.33 5.69
CA SER A 198 0.95 -32.78 6.51
C SER A 198 1.22 -31.86 7.70
N ASP A 199 1.96 -32.39 8.66
CA ASP A 199 2.52 -31.58 9.73
C ASP A 199 3.56 -30.62 9.18
N TYR A 200 3.63 -29.44 9.81
CA TYR A 200 4.56 -28.38 9.49
C TYR A 200 5.17 -27.79 10.76
N ASN A 201 6.46 -27.51 10.71
CA ASN A 201 7.18 -26.92 11.83
C ASN A 201 7.21 -25.40 11.70
N LEU A 202 6.38 -24.71 12.49
CA LEU A 202 6.51 -23.28 12.71
C LEU A 202 7.81 -23.06 13.49
N GLN A 203 8.67 -22.15 12.99
CA GLN A 203 10.01 -21.97 13.52
C GLN A 203 10.38 -20.51 13.66
N PHE A 204 10.93 -20.14 14.81
CA PHE A 204 11.53 -18.86 15.05
C PHE A 204 13.00 -19.04 15.47
N VAL A 205 13.89 -18.30 14.83
CA VAL A 205 15.32 -18.31 15.18
C VAL A 205 15.70 -16.97 15.76
N ARG A 206 16.04 -16.94 17.05
CA ARG A 206 16.47 -15.73 17.71
C ARG A 206 17.83 -15.27 17.16
N LYS A 207 17.90 -14.02 16.67
CA LYS A 207 19.10 -13.51 15.98
C LYS A 207 20.33 -13.48 16.89
N GLU A 208 20.17 -13.09 18.16
CA GLU A 208 21.28 -12.90 19.09
C GLU A 208 21.79 -14.23 19.67
N THR A 209 20.89 -15.03 20.22
CA THR A 209 21.26 -16.27 20.96
C THR A 209 21.34 -17.50 20.05
N LYS A 210 20.84 -17.42 18.81
CA LYS A 210 20.66 -18.54 17.88
C LYS A 210 19.75 -19.65 18.45
N GLU A 211 18.96 -19.36 19.49
CA GLU A 211 17.94 -20.25 20.02
C GLU A 211 16.89 -20.51 18.93
N ILE A 212 16.55 -21.76 18.73
CA ILE A 212 15.51 -22.18 17.77
C ILE A 212 14.29 -22.61 18.57
N ILE A 213 13.16 -21.94 18.33
CA ILE A 213 11.87 -22.28 18.93
C ILE A 213 11.00 -22.89 17.84
N VAL A 214 10.52 -24.10 18.07
CA VAL A 214 9.73 -24.87 17.10
C VAL A 214 8.38 -25.25 17.72
N LYS A 215 7.32 -25.11 16.92
CA LYS A 215 5.98 -25.61 17.23
C LYS A 215 5.47 -26.39 16.02
N THR A 216 5.18 -27.67 16.20
CA THR A 216 4.61 -28.50 15.12
C THR A 216 3.10 -28.35 15.11
N VAL A 217 2.53 -28.11 13.92
CA VAL A 217 1.08 -28.00 13.67
C VAL A 217 0.70 -28.82 12.45
N ASN A 218 -0.57 -29.20 12.31
CA ASN A 218 -1.07 -29.70 11.02
C ASN A 218 -1.38 -28.47 10.13
N ALA A 219 -0.69 -28.33 9.00
CA ALA A 219 -0.81 -27.16 8.13
C ALA A 219 -2.21 -26.99 7.57
N TYR A 220 -2.91 -28.07 7.22
CA TYR A 220 -4.28 -28.03 6.70
C TYR A 220 -5.27 -27.52 7.74
N ASP A 221 -5.15 -27.97 8.98
CA ASP A 221 -6.05 -27.54 10.06
C ASP A 221 -5.88 -26.06 10.35
N VAL A 222 -4.64 -25.56 10.41
CA VAL A 222 -4.35 -24.11 10.58
C VAL A 222 -4.89 -23.28 9.43
N PHE A 223 -4.75 -23.77 8.19
CA PHE A 223 -5.29 -23.08 7.02
C PHE A 223 -6.81 -23.06 7.03
N MET A 224 -7.47 -24.13 7.44
CA MET A 224 -8.94 -24.19 7.57
C MET A 224 -9.45 -23.28 8.69
N GLU A 225 -8.71 -23.16 9.79
CA GLU A 225 -9.01 -22.19 10.84
C GLU A 225 -8.92 -20.74 10.31
N LEU A 226 -7.85 -20.43 9.56
CA LEU A 226 -7.71 -19.14 8.90
C LEU A 226 -8.89 -18.86 7.95
N ALA A 227 -9.22 -19.82 7.08
CA ALA A 227 -10.32 -19.68 6.13
C ALA A 227 -11.68 -19.45 6.84
N LYS A 228 -11.91 -20.16 7.94
CA LYS A 228 -13.11 -19.99 8.76
C LYS A 228 -13.14 -18.63 9.44
N THR A 229 -12.02 -18.21 10.04
CA THR A 229 -11.92 -16.90 10.70
C THR A 229 -12.12 -15.77 9.68
N ASN A 230 -11.52 -15.90 8.49
CA ASN A 230 -11.76 -14.93 7.41
C ASN A 230 -13.23 -14.89 6.96
N TRP A 231 -13.89 -16.05 6.86
CA TRP A 231 -15.31 -16.11 6.55
C TRP A 231 -16.17 -15.40 7.60
N ASP A 232 -15.88 -15.63 8.88
CA ASP A 232 -16.68 -15.12 9.99
C ASP A 232 -16.41 -13.62 10.27
N TYR A 233 -15.16 -13.15 10.09
CA TYR A 233 -14.69 -11.83 10.52
C TYR A 233 -14.08 -10.99 9.39
N ALA A 234 -13.99 -11.49 8.15
CA ALA A 234 -13.33 -10.87 6.99
C ALA A 234 -11.81 -10.69 7.15
N GLU A 235 -11.20 -11.26 8.17
CA GLU A 235 -9.76 -11.22 8.47
C GLU A 235 -9.32 -12.53 9.17
N PRO A 236 -8.03 -12.90 9.08
CA PRO A 236 -6.92 -12.25 8.39
C PRO A 236 -6.98 -12.40 6.87
N GLY A 237 -6.33 -11.48 6.14
CA GLY A 237 -6.02 -11.65 4.73
C GLY A 237 -4.85 -12.62 4.50
N ILE A 238 -4.61 -12.97 3.24
CA ILE A 238 -3.49 -13.84 2.81
C ILE A 238 -2.61 -13.08 1.81
N LEU A 239 -1.30 -13.15 2.03
CA LEU A 239 -0.27 -12.66 1.13
C LEU A 239 0.59 -13.84 0.69
N TYR A 240 0.55 -14.24 -0.57
CA TYR A 240 1.42 -15.29 -1.11
C TYR A 240 2.84 -14.74 -1.29
N TRP A 241 3.60 -14.77 -0.20
CA TRP A 241 4.82 -13.98 -0.06
C TRP A 241 5.95 -14.38 -1.01
N ASP A 242 6.09 -15.67 -1.30
CA ASP A 242 7.08 -16.13 -2.27
C ASP A 242 6.72 -15.72 -3.70
N SER A 243 5.42 -15.72 -4.06
CA SER A 243 4.96 -15.17 -5.33
C SER A 243 5.25 -13.66 -5.45
N VAL A 244 5.08 -12.90 -4.36
CA VAL A 244 5.44 -11.47 -4.31
C VAL A 244 6.93 -11.28 -4.58
N LYS A 245 7.80 -12.01 -3.86
CA LYS A 245 9.26 -11.94 -4.03
C LYS A 245 9.69 -12.34 -5.45
N ASN A 246 9.17 -13.46 -5.95
CA ASN A 246 9.56 -14.04 -7.23
C ASN A 246 9.12 -13.19 -8.46
N ARG A 247 8.11 -12.34 -8.32
CA ARG A 247 7.63 -11.44 -9.37
C ARG A 247 8.20 -10.03 -9.27
N CYS A 248 9.04 -9.76 -8.30
CA CYS A 248 9.69 -8.46 -8.14
C CYS A 248 10.74 -8.22 -9.24
N LEU A 249 10.68 -7.07 -9.91
CA LEU A 249 11.68 -6.68 -10.91
C LEU A 249 13.07 -6.49 -10.31
N LEU A 250 13.15 -6.15 -9.01
CA LEU A 250 14.38 -5.92 -8.26
C LEU A 250 14.86 -7.18 -7.50
N GLN A 251 14.26 -8.35 -7.73
CA GLN A 251 14.60 -9.59 -7.00
C GLN A 251 16.06 -10.03 -7.07
N LYS A 252 16.81 -9.50 -8.05
CA LYS A 252 18.25 -9.81 -8.24
C LYS A 252 19.19 -8.79 -7.61
N ASP A 253 18.65 -7.73 -7.03
CA ASP A 253 19.44 -6.73 -6.30
C ASP A 253 19.50 -7.16 -4.82
N ASP A 254 20.70 -7.49 -4.37
CA ASP A 254 20.94 -7.97 -2.99
C ASP A 254 20.62 -6.91 -1.92
N ASN A 255 20.49 -5.64 -2.30
CA ASN A 255 20.15 -4.55 -1.39
C ASN A 255 18.65 -4.30 -1.30
N PHE A 256 17.84 -4.92 -2.19
CA PHE A 256 16.39 -4.75 -2.20
C PHE A 256 15.68 -5.92 -1.50
N HIS A 257 14.95 -5.62 -0.44
CA HIS A 257 14.10 -6.59 0.25
C HIS A 257 12.75 -5.98 0.62
N PHE A 258 11.68 -6.72 0.34
CA PHE A 258 10.37 -6.35 0.86
C PHE A 258 10.33 -6.51 2.39
N ALA A 259 9.92 -5.46 3.09
CA ALA A 259 9.73 -5.44 4.54
C ALA A 259 8.30 -5.78 4.97
N GLY A 260 7.32 -5.48 4.12
CA GLY A 260 5.91 -5.69 4.39
C GLY A 260 5.04 -5.13 3.28
N THR A 261 3.77 -4.90 3.58
CA THR A 261 2.82 -4.23 2.69
C THR A 261 2.24 -2.98 3.33
N ASN A 262 1.69 -2.09 2.51
CA ASN A 262 0.88 -0.96 2.95
C ASN A 262 -0.42 -1.41 3.65
N PRO A 263 -1.22 -0.50 4.25
CA PRO A 263 -2.45 -0.86 5.00
C PRO A 263 -3.51 -1.64 4.22
N CYS A 264 -3.56 -1.50 2.89
CA CYS A 264 -4.53 -2.18 2.03
C CYS A 264 -3.98 -3.46 1.38
N ALA A 265 -2.71 -3.79 1.63
CA ALA A 265 -2.01 -5.00 1.16
C ALA A 265 -1.73 -5.08 -0.35
N GLU A 266 -2.02 -4.03 -1.13
CA GLU A 266 -1.81 -4.03 -2.58
C GLU A 266 -0.36 -3.73 -2.99
N GLU A 267 0.44 -3.09 -2.11
CA GLU A 267 1.81 -2.69 -2.42
C GLU A 267 2.83 -3.27 -1.44
N PRO A 268 3.52 -4.35 -1.81
CA PRO A 268 4.73 -4.78 -1.12
C PRO A 268 5.84 -3.75 -1.28
N LEU A 269 6.45 -3.34 -0.18
CA LEU A 269 7.46 -2.27 -0.18
C LEU A 269 8.67 -2.64 0.70
N PRO A 270 9.84 -2.08 0.41
CA PRO A 270 10.99 -2.14 1.32
C PRO A 270 10.74 -1.31 2.59
N ALA A 271 11.61 -1.46 3.57
CA ALA A 271 11.56 -0.65 4.78
C ALA A 271 11.66 0.85 4.45
N GLY A 272 10.79 1.66 5.04
CA GLY A 272 10.65 3.09 4.73
C GLY A 272 9.99 3.37 3.36
N GLY A 273 9.63 2.36 2.59
CA GLY A 273 8.97 2.54 1.30
C GLY A 273 7.61 3.21 1.43
N SER A 274 7.20 3.93 0.40
CA SER A 274 5.94 4.67 0.38
C SER A 274 5.18 4.54 -0.94
N CYS A 275 3.86 4.66 -0.86
CA CYS A 275 2.97 4.66 -2.01
C CYS A 275 2.70 6.08 -2.49
N LEU A 276 3.13 6.39 -3.70
CA LEU A 276 2.80 7.62 -4.41
C LEU A 276 1.93 7.26 -5.62
N LEU A 277 0.65 7.59 -5.59
CA LEU A 277 -0.34 6.98 -6.45
C LEU A 277 -0.94 7.94 -7.47
N GLY A 278 -1.24 7.40 -8.66
CA GLY A 278 -2.09 7.99 -9.67
C GLY A 278 -2.85 6.92 -10.44
N SER A 279 -3.92 7.28 -11.13
CA SER A 279 -4.73 6.32 -11.88
C SER A 279 -5.24 6.90 -13.18
N LEU A 280 -5.27 6.06 -14.22
CA LEU A 280 -5.81 6.36 -15.54
C LEU A 280 -7.28 5.92 -15.63
N ASN A 281 -8.13 6.78 -16.19
CA ASN A 281 -9.54 6.49 -16.41
C ASN A 281 -9.75 5.85 -17.78
N LEU A 282 -9.86 4.54 -17.83
CA LEU A 282 -9.96 3.79 -19.09
C LEU A 282 -11.15 4.23 -19.96
N ALA A 283 -12.23 4.68 -19.34
CA ALA A 283 -13.42 5.10 -20.06
C ALA A 283 -13.20 6.34 -20.96
N GLU A 284 -12.23 7.19 -20.64
CA GLU A 284 -11.92 8.41 -21.40
C GLU A 284 -10.91 8.18 -22.55
N PHE A 285 -10.52 6.93 -22.78
CA PHE A 285 -9.72 6.51 -23.93
C PHE A 285 -10.55 5.78 -25.00
N VAL A 286 -11.88 5.79 -24.87
CA VAL A 286 -12.78 5.17 -25.87
C VAL A 286 -13.30 6.25 -26.81
N ASP A 287 -13.00 6.11 -28.09
CA ASP A 287 -13.57 6.91 -29.17
C ASP A 287 -14.52 6.04 -30.03
N GLY A 288 -15.80 6.41 -30.08
CA GLY A 288 -16.85 5.56 -30.61
C GLY A 288 -16.96 4.25 -29.82
N CYS A 289 -16.59 3.13 -30.47
CA CYS A 289 -16.54 1.80 -29.82
C CYS A 289 -15.11 1.22 -29.77
N LYS A 290 -14.07 2.05 -29.92
CA LYS A 290 -12.67 1.61 -29.97
C LYS A 290 -11.85 2.25 -28.89
N PHE A 291 -10.96 1.46 -28.29
CA PHE A 291 -9.98 1.97 -27.33
C PHE A 291 -8.79 2.59 -28.06
N ASP A 292 -8.46 3.84 -27.74
CA ASP A 292 -7.30 4.56 -28.31
C ASP A 292 -6.00 4.16 -27.59
N ILE A 293 -5.35 3.14 -28.09
CA ILE A 293 -4.07 2.64 -27.58
C ILE A 293 -2.94 3.68 -27.69
N CYS A 294 -2.94 4.51 -28.74
CA CYS A 294 -1.87 5.48 -28.95
C CYS A 294 -1.92 6.58 -27.88
N GLU A 295 -3.11 7.12 -27.65
CA GLU A 295 -3.33 8.13 -26.61
C GLU A 295 -3.12 7.53 -25.21
N PHE A 296 -3.53 6.28 -24.98
CA PHE A 296 -3.30 5.59 -23.71
C PHE A 296 -1.81 5.46 -23.39
N ARG A 297 -0.99 4.99 -24.36
CA ARG A 297 0.48 4.91 -24.21
C ARG A 297 1.10 6.28 -23.89
N ARG A 298 0.64 7.35 -24.57
CA ARG A 298 1.09 8.72 -24.27
C ARG A 298 0.75 9.11 -22.85
N ALA A 299 -0.48 8.88 -22.43
CA ALA A 299 -0.96 9.21 -21.08
C ALA A 299 -0.20 8.44 -20.00
N VAL A 300 0.12 7.16 -20.20
CA VAL A 300 0.97 6.38 -19.29
C VAL A 300 2.33 7.06 -19.09
N LYS A 301 3.00 7.46 -20.18
CA LYS A 301 4.31 8.12 -20.12
C LYS A 301 4.27 9.44 -19.36
N VAL A 302 3.26 10.28 -19.63
CA VAL A 302 3.05 11.54 -18.91
C VAL A 302 2.78 11.28 -17.43
N ALA A 303 1.95 10.28 -17.10
CA ALA A 303 1.65 9.92 -15.72
C ALA A 303 2.88 9.42 -14.94
N ILE A 304 3.73 8.59 -15.55
CA ILE A 304 4.98 8.11 -14.93
C ILE A 304 5.93 9.28 -14.65
N LYS A 305 6.10 10.20 -15.62
CA LYS A 305 6.90 11.41 -15.40
C LYS A 305 6.34 12.25 -14.27
N ALA A 306 5.04 12.52 -14.29
CA ALA A 306 4.38 13.33 -13.28
C ALA A 306 4.48 12.74 -11.86
N LEU A 307 4.33 11.41 -11.72
CA LEU A 307 4.52 10.73 -10.44
C LEU A 307 5.99 10.80 -9.96
N ASN A 308 6.95 10.69 -10.87
CA ASN A 308 8.36 10.84 -10.55
C ASN A 308 8.69 12.28 -10.09
N ASP A 309 8.15 13.31 -10.75
CA ASP A 309 8.34 14.71 -10.36
C ASP A 309 7.73 14.98 -8.96
N VAL A 310 6.53 14.44 -8.68
CA VAL A 310 5.88 14.56 -7.37
C VAL A 310 6.65 13.78 -6.29
N LEU A 311 7.31 12.67 -6.65
CA LEU A 311 8.18 11.93 -5.73
C LEU A 311 9.34 12.80 -5.26
N ASP A 312 10.02 13.51 -6.18
CA ASP A 312 11.12 14.41 -5.85
C ASP A 312 10.65 15.61 -5.01
N GLU A 313 9.48 16.19 -5.32
CA GLU A 313 8.86 17.23 -4.49
C GLU A 313 8.54 16.71 -3.08
N GLY A 314 8.07 15.46 -2.98
CA GLY A 314 7.67 14.82 -1.73
C GLY A 314 8.83 14.33 -0.86
N LEU A 315 10.01 14.10 -1.46
CA LEU A 315 11.16 13.52 -0.77
C LEU A 315 11.53 14.22 0.54
N PRO A 316 11.69 15.56 0.59
CA PRO A 316 12.01 16.28 1.82
C PRO A 316 10.85 16.33 2.83
N LEU A 317 9.63 16.02 2.41
CA LEU A 317 8.42 16.11 3.23
C LEU A 317 8.18 14.86 4.08
N HIS A 318 8.86 13.75 3.79
CA HIS A 318 8.73 12.52 4.58
C HIS A 318 9.20 12.74 6.02
N PRO A 319 8.40 12.35 7.04
CA PRO A 319 8.70 12.65 8.43
C PRO A 319 9.89 11.86 9.00
N LEU A 320 10.22 10.69 8.44
CA LEU A 320 11.29 9.81 8.92
C LEU A 320 12.45 9.76 7.93
N GLU A 321 13.66 9.63 8.46
CA GLU A 321 14.87 9.49 7.64
C GLU A 321 14.86 8.21 6.82
N GLU A 322 14.42 7.08 7.41
CA GLU A 322 14.28 5.81 6.68
C GLU A 322 13.36 5.93 5.46
N GLN A 323 12.30 6.75 5.55
CA GLN A 323 11.39 7.00 4.43
C GLN A 323 12.08 7.81 3.33
N ARG A 324 12.80 8.88 3.69
CA ARG A 324 13.57 9.67 2.73
C ARG A 324 14.64 8.85 2.00
N ASN A 325 15.35 7.99 2.75
CA ASN A 325 16.37 7.11 2.19
C ASN A 325 15.74 6.10 1.23
N SER A 326 14.70 5.38 1.65
CA SER A 326 14.04 4.38 0.82
C SER A 326 13.43 4.96 -0.46
N VAL A 327 12.77 6.13 -0.36
CA VAL A 327 12.17 6.80 -1.52
C VAL A 327 13.24 7.33 -2.48
N ARG A 328 14.36 7.87 -1.96
CA ARG A 328 15.49 8.29 -2.79
C ARG A 328 16.12 7.12 -3.55
N ASP A 329 16.32 5.99 -2.85
CA ASP A 329 17.10 4.86 -3.38
C ASP A 329 16.25 3.99 -4.34
N TRP A 330 14.94 3.84 -4.07
CA TRP A 330 14.07 2.92 -4.80
C TRP A 330 12.97 3.57 -5.64
N ARG A 331 12.66 4.85 -5.41
CA ARG A 331 11.72 5.68 -6.19
C ARG A 331 10.38 5.01 -6.49
N GLN A 332 9.72 4.46 -5.46
CA GLN A 332 8.45 3.74 -5.62
C GLN A 332 7.33 4.69 -6.06
N ILE A 333 6.68 4.35 -7.17
CA ILE A 333 5.45 4.99 -7.65
C ILE A 333 4.43 3.92 -8.03
N GLY A 334 3.14 4.22 -7.88
CA GLY A 334 2.04 3.35 -8.24
C GLY A 334 1.14 4.00 -9.28
N LEU A 335 1.03 3.40 -10.46
CA LEU A 335 0.09 3.81 -11.50
C LEU A 335 -0.98 2.74 -11.67
N GLY A 336 -2.22 3.08 -11.34
CA GLY A 336 -3.38 2.21 -11.44
C GLY A 336 -4.33 2.60 -12.57
N ILE A 337 -5.48 1.95 -12.58
CA ILE A 337 -6.58 2.20 -13.52
C ILE A 337 -7.91 2.28 -12.77
N PHE A 338 -8.88 2.97 -13.35
CA PHE A 338 -10.29 2.93 -12.99
C PHE A 338 -11.16 3.07 -14.26
N GLY A 339 -12.48 2.95 -14.14
CA GLY A 339 -13.38 3.07 -15.29
C GLY A 339 -13.37 1.87 -16.25
N LEU A 340 -12.89 0.68 -15.82
CA LEU A 340 -12.85 -0.52 -16.67
C LEU A 340 -14.24 -0.94 -17.14
N ALA A 341 -15.21 -1.01 -16.23
CA ALA A 341 -16.58 -1.39 -16.58
C ALA A 341 -17.23 -0.36 -17.52
N ASP A 342 -17.01 0.95 -17.25
CA ASP A 342 -17.51 2.02 -18.11
C ASP A 342 -16.89 1.97 -19.51
N MET A 343 -15.60 1.65 -19.60
CA MET A 343 -14.90 1.42 -20.87
C MET A 343 -15.56 0.29 -21.65
N LEU A 344 -15.79 -0.86 -21.01
CA LEU A 344 -16.42 -2.02 -21.65
C LEU A 344 -17.85 -1.71 -22.11
N ILE A 345 -18.63 -0.96 -21.32
CA ILE A 345 -19.97 -0.49 -21.69
C ILE A 345 -19.89 0.40 -22.95
N LYS A 346 -18.98 1.40 -22.98
CA LYS A 346 -18.78 2.27 -24.14
C LYS A 346 -18.38 1.49 -25.39
N MET A 347 -17.61 0.41 -25.23
CA MET A 347 -17.18 -0.46 -26.33
C MET A 347 -18.24 -1.48 -26.74
N GLY A 348 -19.31 -1.67 -25.96
CA GLY A 348 -20.34 -2.71 -26.21
C GLY A 348 -19.88 -4.13 -25.87
N ILE A 349 -18.87 -4.27 -24.98
CA ILE A 349 -18.27 -5.55 -24.58
C ILE A 349 -18.86 -6.01 -23.23
N THR A 350 -19.28 -7.26 -23.15
CA THR A 350 -19.81 -7.84 -21.92
C THR A 350 -18.66 -8.10 -20.92
N TYR A 351 -18.77 -7.58 -19.69
CA TYR A 351 -17.82 -7.83 -18.62
C TYR A 351 -17.64 -9.32 -18.37
N GLY A 352 -16.40 -9.80 -18.29
CA GLY A 352 -16.07 -11.21 -18.08
C GLY A 352 -16.14 -12.08 -19.35
N SER A 353 -16.49 -11.53 -20.51
CA SER A 353 -16.40 -12.23 -21.78
C SER A 353 -14.94 -12.45 -22.21
N LYS A 354 -14.73 -13.36 -23.17
CA LYS A 354 -13.39 -13.57 -23.75
C LYS A 354 -12.83 -12.28 -24.35
N GLU A 355 -13.66 -11.51 -25.03
CA GLU A 355 -13.29 -10.22 -25.63
C GLU A 355 -12.87 -9.20 -24.56
N ALA A 356 -13.58 -9.16 -23.42
CA ALA A 356 -13.19 -8.34 -22.27
C ALA A 356 -11.82 -8.75 -21.71
N ILE A 357 -11.54 -10.04 -21.63
CA ILE A 357 -10.24 -10.57 -21.16
C ILE A 357 -9.13 -10.18 -22.14
N ASP A 358 -9.38 -10.34 -23.44
CA ASP A 358 -8.41 -10.04 -24.50
C ASP A 358 -8.04 -8.53 -24.52
N ILE A 359 -9.01 -7.63 -24.33
CA ILE A 359 -8.73 -6.18 -24.23
C ILE A 359 -8.02 -5.81 -22.94
N CYS A 360 -8.35 -6.46 -21.81
CA CYS A 360 -7.64 -6.25 -20.55
C CYS A 360 -6.17 -6.67 -20.66
N ASP A 361 -5.88 -7.82 -21.29
CA ASP A 361 -4.51 -8.28 -21.52
C ASP A 361 -3.72 -7.29 -22.41
N LEU A 362 -4.36 -6.76 -23.47
CA LEU A 362 -3.75 -5.73 -24.31
C LEU A 362 -3.42 -4.47 -23.49
N ILE A 363 -4.39 -3.94 -22.74
CA ILE A 363 -4.21 -2.73 -21.92
C ILE A 363 -3.11 -2.94 -20.87
N GLY A 364 -3.10 -4.09 -20.21
CA GLY A 364 -2.08 -4.43 -19.21
C GLY A 364 -0.66 -4.44 -19.79
N ARG A 365 -0.48 -5.07 -20.95
CA ARG A 365 0.81 -5.08 -21.66
C ARG A 365 1.25 -3.68 -22.06
N GLU A 366 0.39 -2.92 -22.69
CA GLU A 366 0.69 -1.57 -23.17
C GLU A 366 1.02 -0.61 -22.03
N MET A 367 0.32 -0.75 -20.91
CA MET A 367 0.61 0.01 -19.70
C MET A 367 1.99 -0.33 -19.14
N ALA A 368 2.31 -1.62 -18.96
CA ALA A 368 3.58 -2.07 -18.44
C ALA A 368 4.75 -1.66 -19.34
N ASP A 369 4.65 -1.90 -20.64
CA ASP A 369 5.70 -1.56 -21.60
C ASP A 369 5.95 -0.06 -21.65
N SER A 370 4.89 0.76 -21.70
CA SER A 370 5.01 2.22 -21.74
C SER A 370 5.59 2.78 -20.44
N ALA A 371 5.20 2.23 -19.29
CA ALA A 371 5.70 2.64 -17.98
C ALA A 371 7.20 2.31 -17.83
N ILE A 372 7.61 1.09 -18.19
CA ILE A 372 9.02 0.66 -18.13
C ILE A 372 9.89 1.49 -19.08
N GLN A 373 9.42 1.74 -20.31
CA GLN A 373 10.11 2.59 -21.27
C GLN A 373 10.34 4.00 -20.72
N GLN A 374 9.31 4.61 -20.15
CA GLN A 374 9.41 5.96 -19.59
C GLN A 374 10.31 5.99 -18.36
N SER A 375 10.19 5.01 -17.48
CA SER A 375 11.09 4.88 -16.32
C SER A 375 12.55 4.76 -16.73
N ALA A 376 12.84 3.94 -17.76
CA ALA A 376 14.20 3.79 -18.29
C ALA A 376 14.74 5.06 -18.96
N LEU A 377 13.87 5.90 -19.54
CA LEU A 377 14.27 7.22 -20.07
C LEU A 377 14.62 8.17 -18.94
N LEU A 378 13.75 8.27 -17.91
CA LEU A 378 14.03 9.12 -16.75
C LEU A 378 15.33 8.72 -16.04
N ALA A 379 15.60 7.42 -15.89
CA ALA A 379 16.84 6.92 -15.28
C ALA A 379 18.12 7.30 -16.04
N LYS A 380 18.04 7.76 -17.30
CA LYS A 380 19.18 8.28 -18.05
C LYS A 380 19.40 9.78 -17.85
N GLU A 381 18.39 10.47 -17.36
CA GLU A 381 18.42 11.91 -17.10
C GLU A 381 18.95 12.21 -15.69
N TYR A 382 18.87 11.22 -14.79
CA TYR A 382 19.39 11.25 -13.41
C TYR A 382 20.75 10.54 -13.30
#